data_d060605def653283c2198f31b432660f
#
_entry.id   d060605def653283c2198f31b432660f
#
_cell.length_a   1.000
_cell.length_b   1.000
_cell.length_c   1.000
_cell.angle_alpha   90.00
_cell.angle_beta   90.00
_cell.angle_gamma   90.00
#
_symmetry.space_group_name_H-M   'P 1'
#
loop_
_entity.id
_entity.type
_entity.pdbx_description
1 polymer ?
#
loop_
_entity_poly.entity_id
_entity_poly.type
_entity_poly.pdbx_seq_one_letter_code
_entity_poly.pdbx_strand_id
1 'polypeptide(L)'
;LHLQTPPTDLTEWKELISRIATRSKTCTIALVGKYVKLHDAYLSVMESLYHAGFENESKVNIKWVDSEHLVDQNCCAEELGDADGIIVPGGFGDRGIEGMIQAAQYARENHVPYFGICLGMQIMVMEYARNVLGYADANSSEFTPEGHHNVIDLMPDQQGVETKGGTMRLGKYPCTITPGTKMAECYGTLNIDERHRHRYEFNNEFRAEFEEKGLVIAGTSPDGRLVEAVEIPGRDFHLGAQFHPEFKSRPNRAHPLFKGFIAAALKYQSEHTPTDHPMSLGE
;
A
#
# COMPACT_ATOMS: atom_id res chain seq x y z
N LEU A 1 31.25 2.04 -33.73
CA LEU A 1 29.98 2.50 -34.33
C LEU A 1 30.07 3.98 -34.74
N HIS A 2 30.85 4.69 -35.18
CA HIS A 2 30.95 6.11 -35.64
C HIS A 2 29.62 6.90 -35.63
N LEU A 3 28.82 6.73 -34.58
CA LEU A 3 27.54 7.43 -34.42
C LEU A 3 27.81 8.85 -33.89
N GLN A 4 27.32 9.84 -34.60
CA GLN A 4 27.27 11.22 -34.10
C GLN A 4 26.04 11.34 -33.22
N THR A 5 26.24 11.38 -31.90
CA THR A 5 25.17 11.59 -30.93
C THR A 5 25.31 13.00 -30.32
N PRO A 6 24.19 13.67 -29.98
CA PRO A 6 24.28 14.90 -29.21
C PRO A 6 24.91 14.63 -27.83
N PRO A 7 25.43 15.65 -27.14
CA PRO A 7 25.89 15.51 -25.76
C PRO A 7 24.80 14.88 -24.89
N THR A 8 25.18 14.00 -23.97
CA THR A 8 24.23 13.38 -23.02
C THR A 8 23.67 14.44 -22.11
N ASP A 9 22.35 14.57 -22.07
CA ASP A 9 21.67 15.42 -21.07
C ASP A 9 21.56 14.66 -19.75
N LEU A 10 22.21 15.18 -18.72
CA LEU A 10 22.24 14.63 -17.35
C LEU A 10 21.49 15.52 -16.35
N THR A 11 20.67 16.46 -16.81
CA THR A 11 20.01 17.44 -15.95
C THR A 11 19.16 16.77 -14.88
N GLU A 12 18.27 15.85 -15.25
CA GLU A 12 17.43 15.11 -14.28
C GLU A 12 18.25 14.35 -13.24
N TRP A 13 19.38 13.75 -13.66
CA TRP A 13 20.24 12.98 -12.74
C TRP A 13 21.00 13.88 -11.78
N LYS A 14 21.42 15.06 -12.22
CA LYS A 14 22.06 16.07 -11.35
C LYS A 14 21.08 16.61 -10.33
N GLU A 15 19.85 16.87 -10.73
CA GLU A 15 18.76 17.30 -9.84
C GLU A 15 18.43 16.20 -8.81
N LEU A 16 18.35 14.94 -9.24
CA LEU A 16 18.15 13.81 -8.32
C LEU A 16 19.27 13.74 -7.28
N ILE A 17 20.53 13.78 -7.70
CA ILE A 17 21.68 13.74 -6.79
C ILE A 17 21.64 14.91 -5.82
N SER A 18 21.27 16.10 -6.28
CA SER A 18 21.12 17.29 -5.42
C SER A 18 20.04 17.06 -4.36
N ARG A 19 18.86 16.59 -4.76
CA ARG A 19 17.76 16.24 -3.82
C ARG A 19 18.19 15.20 -2.79
N ILE A 20 18.92 14.16 -3.23
CA ILE A 20 19.44 13.13 -2.34
C ILE A 20 20.43 13.72 -1.32
N ALA A 21 21.32 14.63 -1.76
CA ALA A 21 22.34 15.22 -0.89
C ALA A 21 21.75 16.21 0.14
N THR A 22 20.66 16.89 -0.20
CA THR A 22 20.06 17.95 0.63
C THR A 22 18.90 17.47 1.51
N ARG A 23 18.61 16.16 1.54
CA ARG A 23 17.53 15.61 2.38
C ARG A 23 17.72 15.96 3.85
N SER A 24 16.74 16.63 4.43
CA SER A 24 16.76 17.05 5.83
C SER A 24 15.71 16.37 6.70
N LYS A 25 14.67 15.81 6.07
CA LYS A 25 13.58 15.08 6.76
C LYS A 25 13.92 13.60 6.88
N THR A 26 13.32 12.94 7.86
CA THR A 26 13.41 11.48 8.05
C THR A 26 12.04 10.96 8.43
N CYS A 27 11.64 9.80 7.93
CA CYS A 27 10.46 9.08 8.40
C CYS A 27 10.77 7.59 8.52
N THR A 28 10.03 6.91 9.39
CA THR A 28 10.12 5.47 9.62
C THR A 28 8.87 4.78 9.09
N ILE A 29 9.06 3.85 8.16
CA ILE A 29 7.99 3.05 7.59
C ILE A 29 8.10 1.62 8.07
N ALA A 30 7.07 1.13 8.76
CA ALA A 30 6.95 -0.28 9.11
C ALA A 30 6.51 -1.08 7.88
N LEU A 31 7.38 -1.95 7.38
CA LEU A 31 7.06 -2.94 6.36
C LEU A 31 6.64 -4.23 7.09
N VAL A 32 5.33 -4.47 7.10
CA VAL A 32 4.73 -5.64 7.76
C VAL A 32 4.55 -6.75 6.73
N GLY A 33 5.30 -7.82 6.88
CA GLY A 33 5.29 -8.90 5.90
C GLY A 33 5.71 -10.25 6.48
N LYS A 34 5.63 -11.27 5.65
CA LYS A 34 5.98 -12.67 6.01
C LYS A 34 7.39 -13.09 5.58
N TYR A 35 8.07 -12.29 4.76
CA TYR A 35 9.40 -12.60 4.22
C TYR A 35 10.47 -11.61 4.70
N VAL A 36 10.25 -10.99 5.85
CA VAL A 36 11.11 -9.91 6.39
C VAL A 36 12.53 -10.36 6.74
N LYS A 37 12.76 -11.65 6.89
CA LYS A 37 14.11 -12.21 7.09
C LYS A 37 14.92 -12.27 5.80
N LEU A 38 14.28 -12.17 4.64
CA LEU A 38 14.89 -12.14 3.31
C LEU A 38 14.49 -10.82 2.63
N HIS A 39 15.22 -9.75 2.89
CA HIS A 39 14.90 -8.40 2.42
C HIS A 39 14.75 -8.32 0.89
N ASP A 40 15.47 -9.15 0.14
CA ASP A 40 15.40 -9.21 -1.32
C ASP A 40 13.98 -9.57 -1.84
N ALA A 41 13.16 -10.26 -1.02
CA ALA A 41 11.78 -10.56 -1.38
C ALA A 41 10.94 -9.28 -1.58
N TYR A 42 11.33 -8.18 -0.93
CA TYR A 42 10.65 -6.89 -1.01
C TYR A 42 11.50 -5.79 -1.65
N LEU A 43 12.55 -6.15 -2.41
CA LEU A 43 13.50 -5.19 -2.99
C LEU A 43 12.80 -4.07 -3.76
N SER A 44 11.84 -4.40 -4.64
CA SER A 44 11.13 -3.38 -5.43
C SER A 44 10.28 -2.44 -4.58
N VAL A 45 9.70 -2.93 -3.48
CA VAL A 45 8.94 -2.09 -2.52
C VAL A 45 9.89 -1.17 -1.77
N MET A 46 11.00 -1.70 -1.27
CA MET A 46 12.06 -0.96 -0.58
C MET A 46 12.61 0.17 -1.46
N GLU A 47 13.01 -0.15 -2.68
CA GLU A 47 13.49 0.85 -3.65
C GLU A 47 12.42 1.92 -3.94
N SER A 48 11.14 1.53 -4.07
CA SER A 48 10.06 2.48 -4.31
C SER A 48 9.83 3.45 -3.14
N LEU A 49 10.01 2.98 -1.90
CA LEU A 49 10.00 3.83 -0.71
C LEU A 49 11.17 4.85 -0.75
N TYR A 50 12.37 4.40 -1.13
CA TYR A 50 13.52 5.32 -1.29
C TYR A 50 13.30 6.32 -2.42
N HIS A 51 12.78 5.90 -3.58
CA HIS A 51 12.44 6.81 -4.68
C HIS A 51 11.47 7.91 -4.23
N ALA A 52 10.42 7.52 -3.49
CA ALA A 52 9.46 8.45 -2.91
C ALA A 52 10.11 9.38 -1.87
N GLY A 53 11.05 8.85 -1.08
CA GLY A 53 11.87 9.64 -0.17
C GLY A 53 12.68 10.70 -0.88
N PHE A 54 13.26 10.40 -2.06
CA PHE A 54 14.02 11.38 -2.85
C PHE A 54 13.14 12.55 -3.32
N GLU A 55 11.90 12.27 -3.73
CA GLU A 55 10.97 13.32 -4.17
C GLU A 55 10.36 14.13 -3.01
N ASN A 56 10.29 13.55 -1.81
CA ASN A 56 9.83 14.23 -0.59
C ASN A 56 10.98 14.85 0.24
N GLU A 57 12.20 14.86 -0.31
CA GLU A 57 13.41 15.37 0.36
C GLU A 57 13.63 14.72 1.74
N SER A 58 13.31 13.44 1.85
CA SER A 58 13.37 12.69 3.09
C SER A 58 14.25 11.45 3.00
N LYS A 59 14.80 11.06 4.13
CA LYS A 59 15.41 9.74 4.35
C LYS A 59 14.35 8.82 4.91
N VAL A 60 14.08 7.71 4.21
CA VAL A 60 13.13 6.70 4.68
C VAL A 60 13.91 5.62 5.41
N ASN A 61 13.56 5.37 6.68
CA ASN A 61 14.01 4.22 7.44
C ASN A 61 12.95 3.13 7.33
N ILE A 62 13.34 1.91 7.00
CA ILE A 62 12.42 0.78 6.91
C ILE A 62 12.57 -0.07 8.17
N LYS A 63 11.49 -0.18 8.94
CA LYS A 63 11.35 -1.09 10.06
C LYS A 63 10.71 -2.38 9.55
N TRP A 64 11.48 -3.46 9.61
CA TRP A 64 11.04 -4.78 9.16
C TRP A 64 10.26 -5.46 10.28
N VAL A 65 8.97 -5.73 10.05
CA VAL A 65 8.09 -6.32 11.06
C VAL A 65 7.56 -7.66 10.55
N ASP A 66 7.89 -8.73 11.28
CA ASP A 66 7.34 -10.06 10.98
C ASP A 66 5.88 -10.11 11.44
N SER A 67 4.97 -10.27 10.48
CA SER A 67 3.53 -10.30 10.76
C SER A 67 3.12 -11.41 11.73
N GLU A 68 3.90 -12.49 11.85
CA GLU A 68 3.60 -13.57 12.80
C GLU A 68 3.77 -13.13 14.27
N HIS A 69 4.47 -12.02 14.53
CA HIS A 69 4.63 -11.47 15.88
C HIS A 69 3.46 -10.56 16.31
N LEU A 70 2.63 -10.12 15.38
CA LEU A 70 1.50 -9.22 15.64
C LEU A 70 0.25 -10.05 16.01
N VAL A 71 0.22 -10.58 17.22
CA VAL A 71 -0.85 -11.49 17.68
C VAL A 71 -2.07 -10.75 18.22
N ASP A 72 -1.90 -9.50 18.67
CA ASP A 72 -2.97 -8.62 19.17
C ASP A 72 -2.61 -7.14 19.05
N GLN A 73 -3.51 -6.24 19.44
CA GLN A 73 -3.31 -4.78 19.34
C GLN A 73 -2.23 -4.25 20.31
N ASN A 74 -1.92 -4.96 21.40
CA ASN A 74 -0.82 -4.58 22.29
C ASN A 74 0.52 -4.84 21.60
N CYS A 75 0.69 -5.99 20.99
CA CYS A 75 1.86 -6.29 20.16
C CYS A 75 2.00 -5.31 18.99
N CYS A 76 0.88 -4.91 18.37
CA CYS A 76 0.89 -3.88 17.34
C CYS A 76 1.37 -2.52 17.89
N ALA A 77 0.90 -2.10 19.05
CA ALA A 77 1.32 -0.84 19.68
C ALA A 77 2.84 -0.85 20.02
N GLU A 78 3.37 -1.97 20.49
CA GLU A 78 4.79 -2.13 20.79
C GLU A 78 5.65 -2.14 19.51
N GLU A 79 5.21 -2.87 18.48
CA GLU A 79 5.97 -3.06 17.26
C GLU A 79 5.78 -1.94 16.21
N LEU A 80 4.65 -1.24 16.22
CA LEU A 80 4.30 -0.26 15.20
C LEU A 80 4.19 1.18 15.72
N GLY A 81 4.22 1.38 17.04
CA GLY A 81 3.93 2.68 17.68
C GLY A 81 4.95 3.79 17.36
N ASP A 82 6.14 3.44 16.89
CA ASP A 82 7.19 4.37 16.45
C ASP A 82 7.24 4.56 14.93
N ALA A 83 6.30 3.96 14.18
CA ALA A 83 6.25 4.08 12.73
C ALA A 83 5.39 5.27 12.30
N ASP A 84 5.88 6.02 11.32
CA ASP A 84 5.18 7.14 10.71
C ASP A 84 4.21 6.70 9.60
N GLY A 85 4.34 5.46 9.14
CA GLY A 85 3.48 4.82 8.16
C GLY A 85 3.66 3.30 8.14
N ILE A 86 2.61 2.60 7.75
CA ILE A 86 2.59 1.13 7.67
C ILE A 86 2.34 0.70 6.23
N ILE A 87 3.21 -0.17 5.70
CA ILE A 87 3.02 -0.77 4.38
C ILE A 87 2.91 -2.29 4.50
N VAL A 88 1.86 -2.85 3.89
CA VAL A 88 1.68 -4.30 3.76
C VAL A 88 1.85 -4.68 2.29
N PRO A 89 2.95 -5.33 1.93
CA PRO A 89 3.26 -5.68 0.55
C PRO A 89 2.47 -6.88 0.04
N GLY A 90 2.64 -7.20 -1.24
CA GLY A 90 2.13 -8.42 -1.86
C GLY A 90 2.74 -9.69 -1.27
N GLY A 91 2.00 -10.78 -1.34
CA GLY A 91 2.42 -12.11 -0.89
C GLY A 91 1.41 -13.18 -1.30
N PHE A 92 1.74 -14.46 -1.04
CA PHE A 92 0.90 -15.63 -1.32
C PHE A 92 0.81 -16.53 -0.09
N GLY A 93 -0.30 -17.28 0.02
CA GLY A 93 -0.54 -18.25 1.11
C GLY A 93 -0.94 -17.57 2.42
N ASP A 94 -1.31 -18.40 3.38
CA ASP A 94 -2.02 -18.05 4.61
C ASP A 94 -1.13 -17.62 5.79
N ARG A 95 0.17 -17.88 5.70
CA ARG A 95 1.11 -17.56 6.79
C ARG A 95 1.13 -16.05 7.09
N GLY A 96 0.97 -15.68 8.37
CA GLY A 96 1.08 -14.30 8.86
C GLY A 96 -0.10 -13.38 8.49
N ILE A 97 -1.19 -13.91 7.91
CA ILE A 97 -2.37 -13.14 7.49
C ILE A 97 -3.02 -12.43 8.67
N GLU A 98 -3.23 -13.14 9.79
CA GLU A 98 -3.89 -12.55 10.97
C GLU A 98 -3.09 -11.37 11.53
N GLY A 99 -1.77 -11.47 11.60
CA GLY A 99 -0.94 -10.36 12.05
C GLY A 99 -0.95 -9.17 11.08
N MET A 100 -1.07 -9.41 9.76
CA MET A 100 -1.26 -8.32 8.80
C MET A 100 -2.62 -7.63 8.98
N ILE A 101 -3.68 -8.40 9.32
CA ILE A 101 -5.01 -7.85 9.64
C ILE A 101 -4.92 -7.01 10.92
N GLN A 102 -4.21 -7.47 11.95
CA GLN A 102 -3.96 -6.69 13.17
C GLN A 102 -3.22 -5.38 12.87
N ALA A 103 -2.22 -5.39 11.99
CA ALA A 103 -1.51 -4.18 11.57
C ALA A 103 -2.42 -3.21 10.81
N ALA A 104 -3.29 -3.69 9.93
CA ALA A 104 -4.25 -2.87 9.21
C ALA A 104 -5.29 -2.25 10.16
N GLN A 105 -5.76 -3.01 11.15
CA GLN A 105 -6.64 -2.51 12.22
C GLN A 105 -5.94 -1.42 13.03
N TYR A 106 -4.71 -1.67 13.46
CA TYR A 106 -3.92 -0.69 14.20
C TYR A 106 -3.77 0.62 13.42
N ALA A 107 -3.42 0.53 12.13
CA ALA A 107 -3.30 1.70 11.27
C ALA A 107 -4.62 2.48 11.15
N ARG A 108 -5.74 1.79 10.96
CA ARG A 108 -7.06 2.41 10.83
C ARG A 108 -7.50 3.09 12.13
N GLU A 109 -7.34 2.45 13.26
CA GLU A 109 -7.81 2.96 14.56
C GLU A 109 -6.93 4.09 15.10
N ASN A 110 -5.62 4.04 14.85
CA ASN A 110 -4.65 5.05 15.29
C ASN A 110 -4.32 6.11 14.23
N HIS A 111 -5.03 6.11 13.10
CA HIS A 111 -4.88 7.08 12.01
C HIS A 111 -3.49 7.09 11.36
N VAL A 112 -2.71 6.02 11.54
CA VAL A 112 -1.40 5.89 10.90
C VAL A 112 -1.59 5.71 9.39
N PRO A 113 -0.86 6.43 8.54
CA PRO A 113 -0.88 6.22 7.10
C PRO A 113 -0.65 4.74 6.74
N TYR A 114 -1.55 4.18 5.92
CA TYR A 114 -1.52 2.77 5.52
C TYR A 114 -1.47 2.62 4.01
N PHE A 115 -0.58 1.76 3.52
CA PHE A 115 -0.51 1.39 2.12
C PHE A 115 -0.52 -0.12 1.94
N GLY A 116 -1.61 -0.66 1.41
CA GLY A 116 -1.75 -2.08 1.07
C GLY A 116 -1.49 -2.35 -0.41
N ILE A 117 -0.55 -3.24 -0.73
CA ILE A 117 -0.23 -3.63 -2.11
C ILE A 117 -0.66 -5.07 -2.35
N CYS A 118 -1.48 -5.33 -3.36
CA CYS A 118 -1.97 -6.64 -3.77
C CYS A 118 -2.60 -7.39 -2.58
N LEU A 119 -1.89 -8.32 -1.95
CA LEU A 119 -2.33 -8.95 -0.69
C LEU A 119 -2.64 -7.90 0.39
N GLY A 120 -1.85 -6.84 0.50
CA GLY A 120 -2.07 -5.78 1.49
C GLY A 120 -3.39 -5.02 1.30
N MET A 121 -3.88 -4.86 0.06
CA MET A 121 -5.24 -4.38 -0.18
C MET A 121 -6.28 -5.40 0.31
N GLN A 122 -6.08 -6.68 0.00
CA GLN A 122 -7.00 -7.75 0.43
C GLN A 122 -7.06 -7.84 1.96
N ILE A 123 -5.94 -7.68 2.64
CA ILE A 123 -5.86 -7.56 4.11
C ILE A 123 -6.71 -6.41 4.63
N MET A 124 -6.58 -5.22 4.03
CA MET A 124 -7.38 -4.05 4.39
C MET A 124 -8.89 -4.31 4.23
N VAL A 125 -9.28 -4.98 3.15
CA VAL A 125 -10.69 -5.36 2.91
C VAL A 125 -11.18 -6.37 3.95
N MET A 126 -10.40 -7.41 4.25
CA MET A 126 -10.76 -8.39 5.29
C MET A 126 -10.85 -7.74 6.68
N GLU A 127 -9.91 -6.87 7.03
CA GLU A 127 -9.93 -6.10 8.28
C GLU A 127 -11.21 -5.27 8.39
N TYR A 128 -11.53 -4.52 7.35
CA TYR A 128 -12.70 -3.66 7.33
C TYR A 128 -14.01 -4.47 7.45
N ALA A 129 -14.07 -5.61 6.78
CA ALA A 129 -15.22 -6.51 6.90
C ALA A 129 -15.39 -7.04 8.32
N ARG A 130 -14.32 -7.44 8.97
CA ARG A 130 -14.37 -7.98 10.33
C ARG A 130 -14.76 -6.92 11.37
N ASN A 131 -14.13 -5.76 11.31
CA ASN A 131 -14.19 -4.78 12.39
C ASN A 131 -15.19 -3.63 12.13
N VAL A 132 -15.60 -3.40 10.87
CA VAL A 132 -16.54 -2.33 10.53
C VAL A 132 -17.89 -2.86 10.05
N LEU A 133 -17.90 -3.91 9.20
CA LEU A 133 -19.14 -4.57 8.78
C LEU A 133 -19.66 -5.57 9.82
N GLY A 134 -18.77 -6.11 10.67
CA GLY A 134 -19.13 -7.08 11.72
C GLY A 134 -19.11 -8.55 11.28
N TYR A 135 -18.50 -8.85 10.14
CA TYR A 135 -18.32 -10.22 9.64
C TYR A 135 -17.05 -10.85 10.23
N ALA A 136 -17.14 -11.33 11.48
CA ALA A 136 -15.98 -11.84 12.23
C ALA A 136 -15.20 -12.96 11.51
N ASP A 137 -15.85 -13.70 10.63
CA ASP A 137 -15.28 -14.78 9.81
C ASP A 137 -14.84 -14.32 8.40
N ALA A 138 -14.91 -13.02 8.09
CA ALA A 138 -14.53 -12.50 6.77
C ALA A 138 -13.10 -12.88 6.41
N ASN A 139 -12.95 -13.44 5.19
CA ASN A 139 -11.68 -14.00 4.74
C ASN A 139 -11.57 -13.95 3.20
N SER A 140 -10.52 -14.59 2.69
CA SER A 140 -10.34 -14.90 1.28
C SER A 140 -10.63 -16.36 1.01
N SER A 141 -11.26 -16.68 -0.10
CA SER A 141 -11.43 -18.06 -0.56
C SER A 141 -10.10 -18.76 -0.89
N GLU A 142 -8.98 -18.00 -0.97
CA GLU A 142 -7.64 -18.57 -1.03
C GLU A 142 -7.30 -19.36 0.25
N PHE A 143 -7.74 -18.86 1.40
CA PHE A 143 -7.40 -19.42 2.72
C PHE A 143 -8.54 -20.26 3.30
N THR A 144 -9.78 -19.86 3.04
CA THR A 144 -10.99 -20.54 3.55
C THR A 144 -12.01 -20.74 2.41
N PRO A 145 -11.81 -21.71 1.51
CA PRO A 145 -12.68 -21.91 0.34
C PRO A 145 -14.17 -22.08 0.69
N GLU A 146 -14.47 -22.68 1.84
CA GLU A 146 -15.85 -22.93 2.34
C GLU A 146 -16.35 -21.81 3.28
N GLY A 147 -15.67 -20.64 3.32
CA GLY A 147 -16.04 -19.52 4.18
C GLY A 147 -17.34 -18.85 3.72
N HIS A 148 -18.18 -18.39 4.68
CA HIS A 148 -19.44 -17.71 4.35
C HIS A 148 -19.23 -16.26 3.89
N HIS A 149 -18.25 -15.57 4.46
CA HIS A 149 -17.94 -14.18 4.14
C HIS A 149 -16.58 -14.07 3.45
N ASN A 150 -16.45 -14.73 2.28
CA ASN A 150 -15.25 -14.56 1.46
C ASN A 150 -15.33 -13.22 0.68
N VAL A 151 -14.91 -12.14 1.35
CA VAL A 151 -14.87 -10.78 0.79
C VAL A 151 -13.77 -10.61 -0.26
N ILE A 152 -12.86 -11.56 -0.33
CA ILE A 152 -11.87 -11.75 -1.40
C ILE A 152 -12.11 -13.12 -2.01
N ASP A 153 -12.28 -13.18 -3.33
CA ASP A 153 -12.62 -14.42 -4.03
C ASP A 153 -11.92 -14.52 -5.39
N LEU A 154 -12.04 -15.68 -6.01
CA LEU A 154 -11.54 -15.92 -7.37
C LEU A 154 -12.21 -14.98 -8.37
N MET A 155 -11.45 -14.48 -9.32
CA MET A 155 -12.02 -13.77 -10.47
C MET A 155 -13.05 -14.66 -11.19
N PRO A 156 -14.21 -14.12 -11.62
CA PRO A 156 -15.26 -14.88 -12.29
C PRO A 156 -14.76 -15.71 -13.49
N ASP A 157 -13.79 -15.17 -14.22
CA ASP A 157 -13.20 -15.84 -15.41
C ASP A 157 -12.25 -17.01 -15.04
N GLN A 158 -11.99 -17.23 -13.76
CA GLN A 158 -11.13 -18.32 -13.24
C GLN A 158 -11.88 -19.43 -12.51
N GLN A 159 -13.19 -19.30 -12.38
CA GLN A 159 -14.02 -20.35 -11.82
C GLN A 159 -14.09 -21.55 -12.77
N GLY A 160 -13.78 -22.75 -12.27
CA GLY A 160 -13.84 -24.01 -13.04
C GLY A 160 -12.58 -24.33 -13.85
N VAL A 161 -11.49 -23.61 -13.69
CA VAL A 161 -10.21 -23.95 -14.36
C VAL A 161 -9.41 -24.94 -13.50
N GLU A 162 -9.37 -26.22 -13.94
CA GLU A 162 -8.70 -27.32 -13.21
C GLU A 162 -7.16 -27.15 -13.16
N THR A 163 -6.55 -26.45 -14.11
CA THR A 163 -5.11 -26.22 -14.16
C THR A 163 -4.76 -24.79 -13.69
N LYS A 164 -4.20 -24.67 -12.52
CA LYS A 164 -3.82 -23.40 -11.88
C LYS A 164 -2.70 -22.61 -12.61
N GLY A 165 -2.09 -23.20 -13.66
CA GLY A 165 -1.05 -22.53 -14.46
C GLY A 165 -1.66 -21.65 -15.55
N GLY A 166 -1.28 -20.35 -15.63
CA GLY A 166 -1.69 -19.46 -16.71
C GLY A 166 -3.00 -18.70 -16.53
N THR A 167 -3.70 -18.87 -15.41
CA THR A 167 -4.99 -18.20 -15.13
C THR A 167 -4.86 -16.91 -14.30
N MET A 168 -3.63 -16.56 -13.89
CA MET A 168 -3.35 -15.36 -13.13
C MET A 168 -3.52 -14.10 -14.00
N ARG A 169 -4.14 -13.06 -13.45
CA ARG A 169 -4.12 -11.74 -14.07
C ARG A 169 -2.71 -11.18 -13.98
N LEU A 170 -2.00 -11.22 -15.11
CA LEU A 170 -0.57 -10.93 -15.19
C LEU A 170 -0.29 -9.88 -16.26
N GLY A 171 0.44 -8.83 -15.89
CA GLY A 171 0.88 -7.81 -16.83
C GLY A 171 0.18 -6.47 -16.62
N LYS A 172 0.15 -5.65 -17.68
CA LYS A 172 -0.36 -4.29 -17.69
C LYS A 172 -1.87 -4.29 -17.98
N TYR A 173 -2.65 -3.64 -17.10
CA TYR A 173 -4.11 -3.47 -17.27
C TYR A 173 -4.52 -2.04 -16.98
N PRO A 174 -5.55 -1.53 -17.69
CA PRO A 174 -6.09 -0.20 -17.47
C PRO A 174 -6.93 -0.17 -16.18
N CYS A 175 -6.90 0.99 -15.51
CA CYS A 175 -7.72 1.28 -14.35
C CYS A 175 -8.31 2.68 -14.48
N THR A 176 -9.61 2.82 -14.17
CA THR A 176 -10.32 4.08 -14.06
C THR A 176 -10.41 4.47 -12.59
N ILE A 177 -9.90 5.65 -12.26
CA ILE A 177 -9.84 6.18 -10.89
C ILE A 177 -11.12 6.97 -10.59
N THR A 178 -11.67 6.80 -9.41
CA THR A 178 -12.83 7.55 -8.92
C THR A 178 -12.40 8.98 -8.58
N PRO A 179 -13.08 10.01 -9.14
CA PRO A 179 -12.77 11.41 -8.84
C PRO A 179 -12.93 11.74 -7.34
N GLY A 180 -12.09 12.65 -6.83
CA GLY A 180 -12.17 13.12 -5.44
C GLY A 180 -11.55 12.18 -4.41
N THR A 181 -10.93 11.09 -4.85
CA THR A 181 -10.21 10.14 -4.01
C THR A 181 -8.75 10.58 -3.78
N LYS A 182 -8.11 10.08 -2.73
CA LYS A 182 -6.68 10.26 -2.50
C LYS A 182 -5.86 9.67 -3.65
N MET A 183 -6.31 8.57 -4.22
CA MET A 183 -5.71 7.98 -5.41
C MET A 183 -5.73 8.98 -6.59
N ALA A 184 -6.86 9.64 -6.85
CA ALA A 184 -6.98 10.65 -7.91
C ALA A 184 -6.04 11.85 -7.67
N GLU A 185 -5.91 12.30 -6.42
CA GLU A 185 -4.98 13.36 -6.02
C GLU A 185 -3.53 12.96 -6.34
N CYS A 186 -3.13 11.73 -5.97
CA CYS A 186 -1.77 11.24 -6.20
C CYS A 186 -1.41 11.17 -7.69
N TYR A 187 -2.31 10.64 -8.53
CA TYR A 187 -2.01 10.44 -9.96
C TYR A 187 -2.20 11.70 -10.80
N GLY A 188 -3.09 12.62 -10.40
CA GLY A 188 -3.45 13.80 -11.21
C GLY A 188 -4.15 13.47 -12.53
N THR A 189 -4.61 12.22 -12.71
CA THR A 189 -5.36 11.72 -13.88
C THR A 189 -6.31 10.62 -13.45
N LEU A 190 -7.40 10.43 -14.19
CA LEU A 190 -8.41 9.43 -13.87
C LEU A 190 -8.25 8.11 -14.65
N ASN A 191 -7.39 8.07 -15.65
CA ASN A 191 -7.12 6.87 -16.42
C ASN A 191 -5.65 6.53 -16.35
N ILE A 192 -5.37 5.33 -15.86
CA ILE A 192 -4.02 4.82 -15.67
C ILE A 192 -3.90 3.38 -16.17
N ASP A 193 -2.67 2.93 -16.31
CA ASP A 193 -2.37 1.53 -16.56
C ASP A 193 -1.42 1.04 -15.49
N GLU A 194 -1.75 -0.07 -14.81
CA GLU A 194 -0.90 -0.63 -13.76
C GLU A 194 -0.59 -2.11 -13.99
N ARG A 195 0.44 -2.62 -13.29
CA ARG A 195 0.89 -4.01 -13.44
C ARG A 195 0.25 -4.88 -12.37
N HIS A 196 -0.33 -6.00 -12.79
CA HIS A 196 -1.02 -6.96 -11.94
C HIS A 196 -0.28 -8.29 -11.88
N ARG A 197 -0.43 -8.98 -10.76
CA ARG A 197 0.00 -10.37 -10.54
C ARG A 197 -0.84 -10.98 -9.43
N HIS A 198 -2.11 -11.28 -9.72
CA HIS A 198 -3.02 -11.87 -8.73
C HIS A 198 -4.06 -12.77 -9.39
N ARG A 199 -4.71 -13.60 -8.58
CA ARG A 199 -5.80 -14.47 -8.97
C ARG A 199 -7.07 -14.15 -8.21
N TYR A 200 -6.93 -13.78 -6.94
CA TYR A 200 -8.01 -13.39 -6.05
C TYR A 200 -8.16 -11.88 -6.07
N GLU A 201 -9.40 -11.42 -5.87
CA GLU A 201 -9.74 -10.00 -5.89
C GLU A 201 -10.95 -9.71 -5.00
N PHE A 202 -11.30 -8.44 -4.87
CA PHE A 202 -12.47 -7.99 -4.12
C PHE A 202 -13.75 -8.65 -4.64
N ASN A 203 -14.54 -9.26 -3.74
CA ASN A 203 -15.81 -9.88 -4.07
C ASN A 203 -16.92 -8.83 -4.15
N ASN A 204 -17.42 -8.59 -5.37
CA ASN A 204 -18.45 -7.59 -5.63
C ASN A 204 -19.81 -7.88 -4.98
N GLU A 205 -20.06 -9.09 -4.47
CA GLU A 205 -21.29 -9.40 -3.74
C GLU A 205 -21.42 -8.54 -2.47
N PHE A 206 -20.29 -8.19 -1.84
CA PHE A 206 -20.23 -7.35 -0.66
C PHE A 206 -20.05 -5.85 -0.94
N ARG A 207 -19.83 -5.45 -2.21
CA ARG A 207 -19.45 -4.09 -2.58
C ARG A 207 -20.38 -3.02 -2.01
N ALA A 208 -21.69 -3.20 -2.15
CA ALA A 208 -22.68 -2.24 -1.69
C ALA A 208 -22.61 -2.00 -0.16
N GLU A 209 -22.35 -3.05 0.61
CA GLU A 209 -22.23 -2.97 2.06
C GLU A 209 -20.95 -2.24 2.50
N PHE A 210 -19.84 -2.47 1.81
CA PHE A 210 -18.61 -1.72 2.04
C PHE A 210 -18.79 -0.23 1.75
N GLU A 211 -19.41 0.12 0.62
CA GLU A 211 -19.68 1.51 0.23
C GLU A 211 -20.66 2.18 1.21
N GLU A 212 -21.70 1.49 1.68
CA GLU A 212 -22.64 1.99 2.70
C GLU A 212 -21.93 2.30 4.02
N LYS A 213 -20.94 1.50 4.39
CA LYS A 213 -20.14 1.70 5.62
C LYS A 213 -18.98 2.68 5.43
N GLY A 214 -18.82 3.25 4.24
CA GLY A 214 -17.89 4.34 3.98
C GLY A 214 -16.55 3.95 3.39
N LEU A 215 -16.33 2.67 3.02
CA LEU A 215 -15.19 2.33 2.18
C LEU A 215 -15.42 2.88 0.78
N VAL A 216 -14.41 3.51 0.20
CA VAL A 216 -14.50 4.08 -1.15
C VAL A 216 -13.80 3.17 -2.14
N ILE A 217 -14.49 2.82 -3.21
CA ILE A 217 -13.87 2.16 -4.37
C ILE A 217 -13.12 3.23 -5.16
N ALA A 218 -11.81 3.31 -4.92
CA ALA A 218 -10.95 4.35 -5.47
C ALA A 218 -10.55 4.10 -6.93
N GLY A 219 -10.60 2.86 -7.39
CA GLY A 219 -10.30 2.51 -8.77
C GLY A 219 -10.97 1.21 -9.20
N THR A 220 -11.34 1.15 -10.48
CA THR A 220 -11.96 -0.03 -11.09
C THR A 220 -11.35 -0.34 -12.45
N SER A 221 -11.58 -1.56 -12.97
CA SER A 221 -11.44 -1.82 -14.40
C SER A 221 -12.34 -0.88 -15.22
N PRO A 222 -12.02 -0.57 -16.50
CA PRO A 222 -12.81 0.37 -17.30
C PRO A 222 -14.30 0.01 -17.46
N ASP A 223 -14.64 -1.27 -17.36
CA ASP A 223 -16.01 -1.77 -17.37
C ASP A 223 -16.68 -1.72 -15.97
N GLY A 224 -15.98 -1.25 -14.94
CA GLY A 224 -16.44 -1.13 -13.55
C GLY A 224 -16.57 -2.45 -12.80
N ARG A 225 -16.23 -3.57 -13.42
CA ARG A 225 -16.41 -4.94 -12.90
C ARG A 225 -15.45 -5.32 -11.80
N LEU A 226 -14.17 -4.97 -11.97
CA LEU A 226 -13.11 -5.34 -11.04
C LEU A 226 -12.73 -4.15 -10.16
N VAL A 227 -12.62 -4.37 -8.87
CA VAL A 227 -12.11 -3.36 -7.92
C VAL A 227 -10.60 -3.40 -7.90
N GLU A 228 -9.98 -2.31 -8.32
CA GLU A 228 -8.52 -2.17 -8.47
C GLU A 228 -7.88 -1.45 -7.29
N ALA A 229 -8.65 -0.60 -6.60
CA ALA A 229 -8.19 0.12 -5.42
C ALA A 229 -9.34 0.48 -4.50
N VAL A 230 -9.04 0.51 -3.20
CA VAL A 230 -9.97 0.95 -2.15
C VAL A 230 -9.29 1.96 -1.24
N GLU A 231 -10.07 2.87 -0.63
CA GLU A 231 -9.56 3.81 0.36
C GLU A 231 -10.56 4.09 1.48
N ILE A 232 -10.05 4.44 2.66
CA ILE A 232 -10.87 4.97 3.76
C ILE A 232 -10.75 6.50 3.71
N PRO A 233 -11.85 7.22 3.42
CA PRO A 233 -11.83 8.66 3.30
C PRO A 233 -11.59 9.34 4.65
N GLY A 234 -11.18 10.62 4.60
CA GLY A 234 -10.90 11.40 5.81
C GLY A 234 -9.61 11.02 6.53
N ARG A 235 -8.77 10.21 5.89
CA ARG A 235 -7.41 9.88 6.30
C ARG A 235 -6.40 10.55 5.37
N ASP A 236 -5.22 10.89 5.88
CA ASP A 236 -4.16 11.47 5.04
C ASP A 236 -3.72 10.50 3.94
N PHE A 237 -3.63 9.20 4.28
CA PHE A 237 -3.39 8.13 3.32
C PHE A 237 -3.80 6.79 3.95
N HIS A 238 -4.91 6.19 3.52
CA HIS A 238 -5.30 4.85 3.91
C HIS A 238 -5.87 4.15 2.68
N LEU A 239 -4.97 3.55 1.89
CA LEU A 239 -5.24 3.11 0.53
C LEU A 239 -4.69 1.70 0.29
N GLY A 240 -5.50 0.87 -0.36
CA GLY A 240 -5.11 -0.43 -0.89
C GLY A 240 -5.20 -0.45 -2.42
N ALA A 241 -4.18 -1.00 -3.09
CA ALA A 241 -4.14 -1.21 -4.53
C ALA A 241 -3.95 -2.69 -4.86
N GLN A 242 -4.80 -3.25 -5.74
CA GLN A 242 -4.69 -4.66 -6.16
C GLN A 242 -3.50 -4.89 -7.09
N PHE A 243 -3.06 -3.88 -7.77
CA PHE A 243 -1.89 -3.90 -8.64
C PHE A 243 -0.58 -3.69 -7.87
N HIS A 244 0.54 -3.76 -8.59
CA HIS A 244 1.91 -3.65 -8.06
C HIS A 244 2.58 -2.36 -8.53
N PRO A 245 2.38 -1.22 -7.82
CA PRO A 245 2.94 0.08 -8.19
C PRO A 245 4.48 0.10 -8.10
N GLU A 246 5.07 -0.75 -7.27
CA GLU A 246 6.52 -0.87 -7.10
C GLU A 246 7.25 -1.22 -8.40
N PHE A 247 6.59 -1.87 -9.33
CA PHE A 247 7.22 -2.22 -10.62
C PHE A 247 7.35 -1.04 -11.59
N LYS A 248 6.71 0.10 -11.29
CA LYS A 248 6.75 1.30 -12.14
C LYS A 248 7.53 2.45 -11.53
N SER A 249 7.95 2.34 -10.28
CA SER A 249 8.75 3.36 -9.62
C SER A 249 10.17 3.42 -10.18
N ARG A 250 10.74 4.63 -10.22
CA ARG A 250 12.10 4.92 -10.72
C ARG A 250 12.77 5.94 -9.81
N PRO A 251 14.11 5.95 -9.71
CA PRO A 251 14.84 6.91 -8.87
C PRO A 251 14.52 8.37 -9.20
N ASN A 252 14.41 8.70 -10.48
CA ASN A 252 14.10 10.04 -10.98
C ASN A 252 12.60 10.31 -11.17
N ARG A 253 11.76 9.32 -10.93
CA ARG A 253 10.29 9.43 -11.03
C ARG A 253 9.64 8.39 -10.13
N ALA A 254 9.48 8.72 -8.85
CA ALA A 254 8.78 7.86 -7.92
C ALA A 254 7.34 7.60 -8.36
N HIS A 255 6.84 6.40 -8.07
CA HIS A 255 5.44 6.10 -8.35
C HIS A 255 4.51 7.00 -7.50
N PRO A 256 3.42 7.56 -8.07
CA PRO A 256 2.57 8.53 -7.40
C PRO A 256 2.03 8.08 -6.04
N LEU A 257 1.62 6.82 -5.90
CA LEU A 257 1.10 6.29 -4.63
C LEU A 257 2.19 6.21 -3.54
N PHE A 258 3.41 5.79 -3.90
CA PHE A 258 4.52 5.80 -2.94
C PHE A 258 4.89 7.22 -2.52
N LYS A 259 4.89 8.17 -3.48
CA LYS A 259 5.14 9.58 -3.20
C LYS A 259 4.10 10.15 -2.22
N GLY A 260 2.80 9.91 -2.48
CA GLY A 260 1.70 10.33 -1.61
C GLY A 260 1.76 9.69 -0.22
N PHE A 261 2.11 8.41 -0.16
CA PHE A 261 2.26 7.68 1.11
C PHE A 261 3.39 8.26 1.98
N ILE A 262 4.57 8.51 1.41
CA ILE A 262 5.69 9.13 2.16
C ILE A 262 5.35 10.57 2.57
N ALA A 263 4.65 11.35 1.73
CA ALA A 263 4.19 12.68 2.11
C ALA A 263 3.24 12.63 3.33
N ALA A 264 2.31 11.67 3.35
CA ALA A 264 1.39 11.46 4.48
C ALA A 264 2.14 11.00 5.74
N ALA A 265 3.12 10.10 5.61
CA ALA A 265 3.96 9.65 6.74
C ALA A 265 4.74 10.81 7.38
N LEU A 266 5.32 11.69 6.56
CA LEU A 266 6.02 12.89 7.05
C LEU A 266 5.07 13.88 7.75
N LYS A 267 3.85 14.02 7.25
CA LYS A 267 2.82 14.84 7.89
C LYS A 267 2.44 14.24 9.23
N TYR A 268 2.12 12.95 9.27
CA TYR A 268 1.79 12.21 10.49
C TYR A 268 2.88 12.38 11.54
N GLN A 269 4.14 12.19 11.17
CA GLN A 269 5.28 12.41 12.06
C GLN A 269 5.29 13.83 12.66
N SER A 270 5.11 14.85 11.82
CA SER A 270 5.15 16.24 12.27
C SER A 270 4.03 16.59 13.26
N GLU A 271 2.89 15.91 13.19
CA GLU A 271 1.73 16.09 14.06
C GLU A 271 1.85 15.30 15.38
N HIS A 272 2.66 14.22 15.41
CA HIS A 272 2.79 13.33 16.57
C HIS A 272 4.15 13.40 17.26
N THR A 273 5.13 14.08 16.67
CA THR A 273 6.40 14.37 17.37
C THR A 273 6.18 15.49 18.36
N PRO A 274 6.49 15.31 19.67
CA PRO A 274 6.44 16.40 20.63
C PRO A 274 7.31 17.56 20.14
N THR A 275 6.73 18.74 19.97
CA THR A 275 7.51 19.96 19.79
C THR A 275 8.26 20.22 21.09
N ASP A 276 9.58 20.05 21.10
CA ASP A 276 10.42 20.57 22.18
C ASP A 276 10.17 22.06 22.29
N HIS A 277 9.30 22.44 23.25
CA HIS A 277 9.25 23.83 23.69
C HIS A 277 10.64 24.14 24.28
N PRO A 278 11.35 25.13 23.76
CA PRO A 278 12.56 25.58 24.45
C PRO A 278 12.14 25.97 25.86
N MET A 279 12.71 25.29 26.87
CA MET A 279 12.57 25.70 28.24
C MET A 279 12.94 27.16 28.31
N SER A 280 11.98 28.03 28.61
CA SER A 280 12.26 29.39 28.99
C SER A 280 13.17 29.30 30.21
N LEU A 281 14.44 29.62 30.03
CA LEU A 281 15.31 29.97 31.15
C LEU A 281 14.70 31.21 31.80
N GLY A 282 13.91 30.95 32.82
CA GLY A 282 13.46 32.01 33.72
C GLY A 282 14.68 32.59 34.44
N GLU A 283 14.80 33.89 34.34
CA GLU A 283 15.70 34.73 35.12
C GLU A 283 15.53 34.55 36.62
#